data_6b795a8e95bae5d8ee05cd3acf3791d2
#
_entry.id   6b795a8e95bae5d8ee05cd3acf3791d2
#
_cell.length_a   1.000
_cell.length_b   1.000
_cell.length_c   1.000
_cell.angle_alpha   90.00
_cell.angle_beta   90.00
_cell.angle_gamma   90.00
#
_symmetry.space_group_name_H-M   'P 1'
#
loop_
_entity.id
_entity.type
_entity.pdbx_description
1 polymer ?
#
loop_
_entity_poly.entity_id
_entity_poly.type
_entity_poly.pdbx_seq_one_letter_code
_entity_poly.pdbx_strand_id
1 'polypeptide(L)'
;MIETLQSLRIVFALTVMLAHFSYAGVEGHSTGVGPMYFMLMTGFVMSRSYGAKVLDGSFRFSQYLLRRLCKFYPLHLLCLAAIVLIRHHVMTQTDFMALIPDVLLLQSWIPVDSYYFSGNGVSWYLSVLLLFLLLFPLLYKWIGRMSQRFLTILVASLLAVYVIYVSLIQTSDLNYWLYIFPPVRMLDFVWGMVLWRLYQLHPQAGRSRYATVIELIAVAGVVLTIITYPLHECWHVALIHWLVMVPTFWVFMQGNQQGGLISRLLKTRMMVWLGGLTLETYLLHQLIFAILMNNADKLGLQITYWPMMFICFSVVIMVCYLVHVGFVKPVNKKLLSLITDNNK
;
A
#
# COMPACT_ATOMS: atom_id res chain seq x y z
N MET A 1 10.62 8.05 -12.79
CA MET A 1 10.21 7.23 -11.63
C MET A 1 11.42 7.05 -10.74
N ILE A 2 11.28 6.94 -9.43
CA ILE A 2 12.40 6.60 -8.53
C ILE A 2 12.44 5.08 -8.47
N GLU A 3 13.47 4.48 -9.08
CA GLU A 3 13.58 3.03 -9.28
C GLU A 3 13.63 2.26 -7.97
N THR A 4 14.39 2.76 -6.99
CA THR A 4 14.48 2.17 -5.65
C THR A 4 13.12 2.08 -4.96
N LEU A 5 12.32 3.16 -5.00
CA LEU A 5 10.97 3.16 -4.43
C LEU A 5 10.00 2.26 -5.21
N GLN A 6 10.18 2.18 -6.54
CA GLN A 6 9.37 1.27 -7.36
C GLN A 6 9.62 -0.19 -6.98
N SER A 7 10.87 -0.56 -6.77
CA SER A 7 11.26 -1.92 -6.39
C SER A 7 10.89 -2.26 -4.95
N LEU A 8 10.95 -1.31 -4.03
CA LEU A 8 10.50 -1.51 -2.66
C LEU A 8 9.01 -1.87 -2.57
N ARG A 9 8.20 -1.49 -3.55
CA ARG A 9 6.78 -1.88 -3.58
C ARG A 9 6.59 -3.39 -3.56
N ILE A 10 7.37 -4.15 -4.33
CA ILE A 10 7.26 -5.61 -4.29
C ILE A 10 7.78 -6.18 -2.97
N VAL A 11 8.85 -5.60 -2.40
CA VAL A 11 9.35 -6.04 -1.09
C VAL A 11 8.27 -5.90 -0.02
N PHE A 12 7.59 -4.76 0.04
CA PHE A 12 6.49 -4.56 0.99
C PHE A 12 5.21 -5.33 0.63
N ALA A 13 4.97 -5.65 -0.65
CA ALA A 13 3.90 -6.58 -1.01
C ALA A 13 4.19 -8.00 -0.52
N LEU A 14 5.46 -8.43 -0.56
CA LEU A 14 5.87 -9.73 0.00
C LEU A 14 5.66 -9.79 1.52
N THR A 15 5.87 -8.68 2.26
CA THR A 15 5.54 -8.67 3.71
C THR A 15 4.04 -8.83 3.94
N VAL A 16 3.19 -8.26 3.07
CA VAL A 16 1.74 -8.47 3.12
C VAL A 16 1.37 -9.93 2.79
N MET A 17 2.02 -10.53 1.79
CA MET A 17 1.81 -11.95 1.47
C MET A 17 2.20 -12.85 2.63
N LEU A 18 3.34 -12.59 3.28
CA LEU A 18 3.80 -13.33 4.48
C LEU A 18 2.79 -13.21 5.62
N ALA A 19 2.19 -12.05 5.80
CA ALA A 19 1.17 -11.81 6.81
C ALA A 19 -0.11 -12.66 6.61
N HIS A 20 -0.44 -12.97 5.37
CA HIS A 20 -1.66 -13.73 5.03
C HIS A 20 -1.38 -15.21 4.69
N PHE A 21 -0.11 -15.65 4.76
CA PHE A 21 0.24 -17.02 4.49
C PHE A 21 0.21 -17.86 5.79
N SER A 22 -0.78 -18.73 5.92
CA SER A 22 -0.91 -19.67 7.03
C SER A 22 -0.99 -21.08 6.47
N TYR A 23 -0.16 -22.00 6.99
CA TYR A 23 -0.12 -23.41 6.53
C TYR A 23 0.49 -24.32 7.60
N ALA A 24 -0.04 -25.55 7.72
CA ALA A 24 0.47 -26.60 8.62
C ALA A 24 0.62 -26.14 10.09
N GLY A 25 -0.34 -25.35 10.60
CA GLY A 25 -0.34 -24.85 11.99
C GLY A 25 0.58 -23.65 12.23
N VAL A 26 1.27 -23.14 11.21
CA VAL A 26 2.05 -21.91 11.27
C VAL A 26 1.21 -20.76 10.72
N GLU A 27 0.88 -19.78 11.56
CA GLU A 27 0.09 -18.62 11.16
C GLU A 27 0.98 -17.50 10.61
N GLY A 28 0.45 -16.78 9.62
CA GLY A 28 1.07 -15.56 9.12
C GLY A 28 1.00 -14.43 10.15
N HIS A 29 2.05 -13.63 10.18
CA HIS A 29 2.14 -12.49 11.12
C HIS A 29 1.88 -11.17 10.39
N SER A 30 0.74 -10.53 10.68
CA SER A 30 0.45 -9.21 10.14
C SER A 30 1.40 -8.17 10.71
N THR A 31 2.10 -7.47 9.85
CA THR A 31 3.11 -6.48 10.27
C THR A 31 2.67 -5.03 10.10
N GLY A 32 1.56 -4.76 9.41
CA GLY A 32 1.11 -3.40 9.09
C GLY A 32 2.07 -2.55 8.24
N VAL A 33 3.33 -2.98 8.15
CA VAL A 33 4.43 -2.26 7.48
C VAL A 33 4.18 -2.07 5.99
N GLY A 34 3.66 -3.11 5.32
CA GLY A 34 3.37 -3.06 3.89
C GLY A 34 2.31 -2.02 3.51
N PRO A 35 1.10 -2.06 4.06
CA PRO A 35 0.08 -1.04 3.82
C PRO A 35 0.54 0.38 4.14
N MET A 36 1.23 0.59 5.25
CA MET A 36 1.78 1.88 5.63
C MET A 36 2.75 2.42 4.57
N TYR A 37 3.68 1.57 4.08
CA TYR A 37 4.58 1.95 2.99
C TYR A 37 3.81 2.40 1.74
N PHE A 38 2.76 1.67 1.36
CA PHE A 38 1.97 2.03 0.18
C PHE A 38 1.22 3.34 0.34
N MET A 39 0.72 3.64 1.53
CA MET A 39 0.04 4.91 1.84
C MET A 39 1.01 6.09 1.76
N LEU A 40 2.15 5.96 2.41
CA LEU A 40 3.24 6.94 2.39
C LEU A 40 3.76 7.16 0.96
N MET A 41 4.00 6.07 0.22
CA MET A 41 4.42 6.15 -1.18
C MET A 41 3.35 6.80 -2.06
N THR A 42 2.08 6.55 -1.81
CA THR A 42 0.99 7.18 -2.56
C THR A 42 1.03 8.69 -2.38
N GLY A 43 1.14 9.20 -1.15
CA GLY A 43 1.27 10.62 -0.86
C GLY A 43 2.47 11.26 -1.58
N PHE A 44 3.62 10.59 -1.54
CA PHE A 44 4.84 11.05 -2.20
C PHE A 44 4.69 11.08 -3.74
N VAL A 45 4.25 9.98 -4.35
CA VAL A 45 4.14 9.86 -5.81
C VAL A 45 3.08 10.79 -6.37
N MET A 46 1.97 10.99 -5.66
CA MET A 46 0.92 11.92 -6.09
C MET A 46 1.41 13.36 -6.03
N SER A 47 2.10 13.74 -4.96
CA SER A 47 2.72 15.07 -4.81
C SER A 47 3.73 15.33 -5.92
N ARG A 48 4.57 14.36 -6.24
CA ARG A 48 5.54 14.45 -7.33
C ARG A 48 4.89 14.57 -8.71
N SER A 49 3.81 13.81 -8.95
CA SER A 49 3.22 13.71 -10.30
C SER A 49 2.22 14.81 -10.62
N TYR A 50 1.54 15.33 -9.61
CA TYR A 50 0.44 16.28 -9.78
C TYR A 50 0.62 17.58 -9.00
N GLY A 51 1.58 17.63 -8.09
CA GLY A 51 1.73 18.76 -7.19
C GLY A 51 1.96 20.09 -7.92
N ALA A 52 2.80 20.13 -8.95
CA ALA A 52 3.00 21.33 -9.75
C ALA A 52 1.68 21.85 -10.34
N LYS A 53 0.88 20.94 -10.93
CA LYS A 53 -0.43 21.27 -11.53
C LYS A 53 -1.45 21.79 -10.51
N VAL A 54 -1.40 21.27 -9.27
CA VAL A 54 -2.25 21.78 -8.19
C VAL A 54 -1.88 23.20 -7.79
N LEU A 55 -0.58 23.51 -7.79
CA LEU A 55 -0.07 24.82 -7.36
C LEU A 55 -0.21 25.91 -8.41
N ASP A 56 -0.11 25.56 -9.70
CA ASP A 56 -0.23 26.47 -10.84
C ASP A 56 -1.68 26.63 -11.36
N GLY A 57 -2.64 25.85 -10.80
CA GLY A 57 -4.05 25.93 -11.17
C GLY A 57 -4.45 25.13 -12.42
N SER A 58 -3.52 24.44 -13.08
CA SER A 58 -3.78 23.61 -14.27
C SER A 58 -4.33 22.21 -13.93
N PHE A 59 -4.57 21.92 -12.65
CA PHE A 59 -5.05 20.64 -12.18
C PHE A 59 -6.52 20.39 -12.55
N ARG A 60 -6.78 19.32 -13.28
CA ARG A 60 -8.12 18.87 -13.66
C ARG A 60 -8.56 17.68 -12.82
N PHE A 61 -9.37 17.92 -11.80
CA PHE A 61 -9.77 16.92 -10.80
C PHE A 61 -10.42 15.68 -11.41
N SER A 62 -11.40 15.85 -12.30
CA SER A 62 -12.12 14.73 -12.92
C SER A 62 -11.18 13.82 -13.73
N GLN A 63 -10.31 14.39 -14.55
CA GLN A 63 -9.32 13.62 -15.31
C GLN A 63 -8.33 12.88 -14.42
N TYR A 64 -7.87 13.54 -13.35
CA TYR A 64 -6.99 12.95 -12.38
C TYR A 64 -7.65 11.75 -11.69
N LEU A 65 -8.87 11.94 -11.15
CA LEU A 65 -9.61 10.90 -10.44
C LEU A 65 -9.90 9.71 -11.35
N LEU A 66 -10.44 9.93 -12.54
CA LEU A 66 -10.71 8.88 -13.52
C LEU A 66 -9.44 8.11 -13.91
N ARG A 67 -8.33 8.80 -14.19
CA ARG A 67 -7.06 8.14 -14.50
C ARG A 67 -6.53 7.28 -13.36
N ARG A 68 -6.81 7.65 -12.11
CA ARG A 68 -6.44 6.86 -10.94
C ARG A 68 -7.35 5.66 -10.76
N LEU A 69 -8.66 5.85 -10.83
CA LEU A 69 -9.63 4.77 -10.74
C LEU A 69 -9.41 3.72 -11.84
N CYS A 70 -9.21 4.12 -13.08
CA CYS A 70 -8.93 3.19 -14.19
C CYS A 70 -7.75 2.24 -13.91
N LYS A 71 -6.79 2.62 -13.04
CA LYS A 71 -5.62 1.80 -12.76
C LYS A 71 -5.88 0.61 -11.85
N PHE A 72 -6.79 0.73 -10.90
CA PHE A 72 -6.99 -0.32 -9.88
C PHE A 72 -8.42 -0.84 -9.83
N TYR A 73 -9.42 -0.01 -10.15
CA TYR A 73 -10.81 -0.37 -9.99
C TYR A 73 -11.27 -1.54 -10.89
N PRO A 74 -10.84 -1.66 -12.17
CA PRO A 74 -11.17 -2.83 -12.98
C PRO A 74 -10.65 -4.14 -12.39
N LEU A 75 -9.43 -4.14 -11.84
CA LEU A 75 -8.86 -5.33 -11.19
C LEU A 75 -9.58 -5.65 -9.88
N HIS A 76 -9.94 -4.64 -9.10
CA HIS A 76 -10.76 -4.81 -7.90
C HIS A 76 -12.10 -5.50 -8.22
N LEU A 77 -12.83 -5.01 -9.22
CA LEU A 77 -14.09 -5.64 -9.65
C LEU A 77 -13.89 -7.07 -10.17
N LEU A 78 -12.79 -7.33 -10.87
CA LEU A 78 -12.45 -8.69 -11.31
C LEU A 78 -12.24 -9.61 -10.11
N CYS A 79 -11.53 -9.16 -9.07
CA CYS A 79 -11.33 -9.94 -7.84
C CYS A 79 -12.65 -10.22 -7.13
N LEU A 80 -13.53 -9.22 -6.99
CA LEU A 80 -14.85 -9.40 -6.38
C LEU A 80 -15.70 -10.40 -7.17
N ALA A 81 -15.74 -10.27 -8.48
CA ALA A 81 -16.45 -11.21 -9.34
C ALA A 81 -15.93 -12.64 -9.19
N ALA A 82 -14.61 -12.82 -9.16
CA ALA A 82 -13.99 -14.12 -8.95
C ALA A 82 -14.34 -14.73 -7.59
N ILE A 83 -14.33 -13.93 -6.53
CA ILE A 83 -14.71 -14.39 -5.17
C ILE A 83 -16.18 -14.78 -5.11
N VAL A 84 -17.07 -13.98 -5.68
CA VAL A 84 -18.49 -14.32 -5.76
C VAL A 84 -18.70 -15.62 -6.54
N LEU A 85 -18.07 -15.79 -7.70
CA LEU A 85 -18.17 -17.01 -8.50
C LEU A 85 -17.68 -18.27 -7.76
N ILE A 86 -16.63 -18.13 -6.95
CA ILE A 86 -16.05 -19.27 -6.21
C ILE A 86 -16.83 -19.57 -4.93
N ARG A 87 -17.33 -18.54 -4.23
CA ARG A 87 -17.90 -18.67 -2.89
C ARG A 87 -19.42 -18.49 -2.79
N HIS A 88 -20.13 -18.16 -3.90
CA HIS A 88 -21.57 -17.85 -3.85
C HIS A 88 -22.41 -18.91 -3.13
N HIS A 89 -22.02 -20.20 -3.22
CA HIS A 89 -22.72 -21.34 -2.60
C HIS A 89 -22.61 -21.38 -1.07
N VAL A 90 -21.69 -20.62 -0.47
CA VAL A 90 -21.50 -20.53 0.98
C VAL A 90 -21.72 -19.12 1.52
N MET A 91 -21.98 -18.14 0.64
CA MET A 91 -22.24 -16.75 1.03
C MET A 91 -23.64 -16.58 1.63
N THR A 92 -23.71 -15.88 2.73
CA THR A 92 -24.96 -15.48 3.39
C THR A 92 -25.52 -14.19 2.79
N GLN A 93 -26.77 -13.85 3.14
CA GLN A 93 -27.35 -12.56 2.76
C GLN A 93 -26.50 -11.38 3.27
N THR A 94 -25.95 -11.48 4.47
CA THR A 94 -25.07 -10.45 5.04
C THR A 94 -23.81 -10.26 4.20
N ASP A 95 -23.21 -11.36 3.71
CA ASP A 95 -22.04 -11.28 2.84
C ASP A 95 -22.35 -10.54 1.54
N PHE A 96 -23.50 -10.81 0.91
CA PHE A 96 -23.94 -10.09 -0.29
C PHE A 96 -24.20 -8.61 -0.03
N MET A 97 -24.81 -8.27 1.12
CA MET A 97 -25.01 -6.87 1.50
C MET A 97 -23.70 -6.14 1.74
N ALA A 98 -22.70 -6.82 2.32
CA ALA A 98 -21.38 -6.24 2.57
C ALA A 98 -20.58 -5.99 1.28
N LEU A 99 -20.90 -6.66 0.16
CA LEU A 99 -20.31 -6.35 -1.14
C LEU A 99 -20.69 -4.96 -1.67
N ILE A 100 -21.83 -4.41 -1.28
CA ILE A 100 -22.30 -3.10 -1.79
C ILE A 100 -21.31 -1.99 -1.42
N PRO A 101 -20.95 -1.77 -0.14
CA PRO A 101 -19.92 -0.79 0.21
C PRO A 101 -18.52 -1.17 -0.33
N ASP A 102 -18.21 -2.46 -0.53
CA ASP A 102 -16.93 -2.89 -1.10
C ASP A 102 -16.83 -2.48 -2.59
N VAL A 103 -17.86 -2.72 -3.39
CA VAL A 103 -17.94 -2.22 -4.77
C VAL A 103 -17.81 -0.69 -4.82
N LEU A 104 -18.42 0.04 -3.89
CA LEU A 104 -18.35 1.49 -3.82
C LEU A 104 -17.07 2.03 -3.18
N LEU A 105 -16.17 1.17 -2.72
CA LEU A 105 -14.96 1.52 -1.98
C LEU A 105 -15.26 2.32 -0.70
N LEU A 106 -16.31 1.94 0.01
CA LEU A 106 -16.77 2.56 1.26
C LEU A 106 -16.69 1.60 2.47
N GLN A 107 -16.27 0.35 2.27
CA GLN A 107 -16.27 -0.70 3.29
C GLN A 107 -15.44 -0.34 4.54
N SER A 108 -14.31 0.38 4.39
CA SER A 108 -13.46 0.80 5.51
C SER A 108 -14.07 1.87 6.42
N TRP A 109 -15.23 2.42 6.04
CA TRP A 109 -15.95 3.40 6.86
C TRP A 109 -16.92 2.76 7.84
N ILE A 110 -17.17 1.46 7.69
CA ILE A 110 -18.12 0.69 8.52
C ILE A 110 -17.29 -0.09 9.55
N PRO A 111 -17.42 0.19 10.87
CA PRO A 111 -16.62 -0.42 11.93
C PRO A 111 -17.09 -1.83 12.28
N VAL A 112 -17.26 -2.68 11.28
CA VAL A 112 -17.68 -4.08 11.42
C VAL A 112 -16.80 -4.92 10.49
N ASP A 113 -16.13 -5.93 11.04
CA ASP A 113 -15.13 -6.75 10.35
C ASP A 113 -15.67 -7.47 9.12
N SER A 114 -16.88 -7.97 9.17
CA SER A 114 -17.57 -8.58 8.03
C SER A 114 -17.82 -7.59 6.87
N TYR A 115 -17.78 -6.28 7.12
CA TYR A 115 -17.89 -5.24 6.11
C TYR A 115 -16.51 -4.78 5.62
N TYR A 116 -15.60 -4.36 6.52
CA TYR A 116 -14.33 -3.82 6.06
C TYR A 116 -13.37 -4.89 5.49
N PHE A 117 -13.59 -6.17 5.80
CA PHE A 117 -12.93 -7.30 5.15
C PHE A 117 -13.83 -8.08 4.18
N SER A 118 -14.97 -7.51 3.76
CA SER A 118 -15.87 -8.14 2.80
C SER A 118 -15.19 -8.45 1.48
N GLY A 119 -15.75 -9.39 0.75
CA GLY A 119 -15.27 -9.78 -0.58
C GLY A 119 -13.78 -10.12 -0.59
N ASN A 120 -12.95 -9.24 -1.13
CA ASN A 120 -11.51 -9.36 -1.08
C ASN A 120 -10.95 -8.65 0.16
N GLY A 121 -10.61 -9.39 1.21
CA GLY A 121 -10.23 -8.82 2.50
C GLY A 121 -9.17 -7.71 2.46
N VAL A 122 -8.26 -7.74 1.49
CA VAL A 122 -7.23 -6.69 1.33
C VAL A 122 -7.74 -5.42 0.65
N SER A 123 -8.96 -5.43 0.10
CA SER A 123 -9.54 -4.28 -0.61
C SER A 123 -9.88 -3.09 0.29
N TRP A 124 -9.90 -3.27 1.61
CA TRP A 124 -10.05 -2.15 2.56
C TRP A 124 -9.10 -0.99 2.26
N TYR A 125 -7.87 -1.31 1.84
CA TYR A 125 -6.89 -0.32 1.44
C TYR A 125 -7.35 0.56 0.26
N LEU A 126 -8.12 0.01 -0.69
CA LEU A 126 -8.65 0.77 -1.83
C LEU A 126 -9.71 1.78 -1.40
N SER A 127 -10.51 1.46 -0.36
CA SER A 127 -11.46 2.39 0.27
C SER A 127 -10.70 3.56 0.91
N VAL A 128 -9.63 3.29 1.65
CA VAL A 128 -8.75 4.33 2.19
C VAL A 128 -8.09 5.14 1.07
N LEU A 129 -7.63 4.46 0.01
CA LEU A 129 -7.03 5.12 -1.16
C LEU A 129 -8.00 6.09 -1.82
N LEU A 130 -9.30 5.77 -1.91
CA LEU A 130 -10.29 6.68 -2.46
C LEU A 130 -10.33 8.00 -1.68
N LEU A 131 -10.30 7.97 -0.34
CA LEU A 131 -10.20 9.18 0.49
C LEU A 131 -8.95 10.00 0.14
N PHE A 132 -7.80 9.34 -0.02
CA PHE A 132 -6.55 10.01 -0.40
C PHE A 132 -6.68 10.71 -1.75
N LEU A 133 -7.28 10.04 -2.73
CA LEU A 133 -7.51 10.61 -4.06
C LEU A 133 -8.40 11.85 -4.01
N LEU A 134 -9.46 11.82 -3.22
CA LEU A 134 -10.39 12.94 -3.09
C LEU A 134 -9.76 14.15 -2.39
N LEU A 135 -9.00 13.93 -1.32
CA LEU A 135 -8.45 15.01 -0.50
C LEU A 135 -7.06 15.51 -0.98
N PHE A 136 -6.37 14.75 -1.83
CA PHE A 136 -5.03 15.13 -2.31
C PHE A 136 -4.89 16.57 -2.78
N PRO A 137 -5.72 17.08 -3.72
CA PRO A 137 -5.52 18.43 -4.25
C PRO A 137 -5.73 19.51 -3.19
N LEU A 138 -6.67 19.29 -2.28
CA LEU A 138 -6.92 20.22 -1.17
C LEU A 138 -5.72 20.28 -0.22
N LEU A 139 -5.25 19.12 0.24
CA LEU A 139 -4.12 19.02 1.17
C LEU A 139 -2.83 19.55 0.52
N TYR A 140 -2.57 19.20 -0.74
CA TYR A 140 -1.33 19.60 -1.39
C TYR A 140 -1.27 21.08 -1.73
N LYS A 141 -2.42 21.73 -1.95
CA LYS A 141 -2.48 23.20 -2.11
C LYS A 141 -1.85 23.93 -0.92
N TRP A 142 -1.95 23.36 0.29
CA TRP A 142 -1.34 23.90 1.51
C TRP A 142 0.08 23.38 1.70
N ILE A 143 0.27 22.08 1.76
CA ILE A 143 1.56 21.44 2.07
C ILE A 143 2.62 21.81 1.03
N GLY A 144 2.26 21.87 -0.23
CA GLY A 144 3.18 22.19 -1.33
C GLY A 144 3.78 23.60 -1.28
N ARG A 145 3.19 24.51 -0.49
CA ARG A 145 3.67 25.88 -0.29
C ARG A 145 4.37 26.09 1.05
N MET A 146 4.33 25.11 1.95
CA MET A 146 4.92 25.23 3.28
C MET A 146 6.44 25.34 3.22
N SER A 147 7.00 26.21 4.07
CA SER A 147 8.43 26.22 4.39
C SER A 147 8.77 25.06 5.34
N GLN A 148 10.05 24.78 5.53
CA GLN A 148 10.50 23.74 6.47
C GLN A 148 9.95 23.94 7.88
N ARG A 149 9.93 25.18 8.37
CA ARG A 149 9.38 25.50 9.71
C ARG A 149 7.91 25.09 9.83
N PHE A 150 7.08 25.41 8.83
CA PHE A 150 5.67 25.05 8.85
C PHE A 150 5.45 23.54 8.68
N LEU A 151 6.31 22.84 7.92
CA LEU A 151 6.27 21.38 7.84
C LEU A 151 6.61 20.73 9.18
N THR A 152 7.59 21.26 9.92
CA THR A 152 7.93 20.78 11.27
C THR A 152 6.76 20.96 12.23
N ILE A 153 6.10 22.13 12.20
CA ILE A 153 4.90 22.39 13.00
C ILE A 153 3.77 21.43 12.62
N LEU A 154 3.51 21.24 11.32
CA LEU A 154 2.50 20.30 10.84
C LEU A 154 2.77 18.88 11.37
N VAL A 155 3.99 18.38 11.23
CA VAL A 155 4.38 17.04 11.71
C VAL A 155 4.18 16.92 13.23
N ALA A 156 4.65 17.91 14.00
CA ALA A 156 4.46 17.92 15.45
C ALA A 156 2.96 17.93 15.83
N SER A 157 2.15 18.74 15.13
CA SER A 157 0.70 18.78 15.33
C SER A 157 0.02 17.45 15.00
N LEU A 158 0.39 16.79 13.90
CA LEU A 158 -0.16 15.48 13.53
C LEU A 158 0.21 14.40 14.55
N LEU A 159 1.43 14.41 15.07
CA LEU A 159 1.85 13.50 16.14
C LEU A 159 1.06 13.76 17.42
N ALA A 160 0.89 15.04 17.81
CA ALA A 160 0.10 15.39 18.99
C ALA A 160 -1.36 14.98 18.83
N VAL A 161 -1.99 15.25 17.69
CA VAL A 161 -3.36 14.82 17.38
C VAL A 161 -3.49 13.30 17.45
N TYR A 162 -2.52 12.57 16.89
CA TYR A 162 -2.51 11.11 16.97
C TYR A 162 -2.43 10.61 18.42
N VAL A 163 -1.52 11.16 19.22
CA VAL A 163 -1.39 10.77 20.64
C VAL A 163 -2.68 11.07 21.40
N ILE A 164 -3.28 12.25 21.22
CA ILE A 164 -4.56 12.61 21.83
C ILE A 164 -5.67 11.63 21.37
N TYR A 165 -5.76 11.37 20.07
CA TYR A 165 -6.75 10.45 19.50
C TYR A 165 -6.67 9.08 20.18
N VAL A 166 -5.48 8.51 20.27
CA VAL A 166 -5.26 7.17 20.85
C VAL A 166 -5.52 7.16 22.35
N SER A 167 -5.19 8.26 23.07
CA SER A 167 -5.48 8.38 24.51
C SER A 167 -6.97 8.47 24.81
N LEU A 168 -7.79 8.87 23.84
CA LEU A 168 -9.24 8.99 23.99
C LEU A 168 -10.01 7.75 23.55
N ILE A 169 -9.37 6.86 22.77
CA ILE A 169 -10.01 5.62 22.32
C ILE A 169 -10.19 4.69 23.51
N GLN A 170 -11.45 4.40 23.83
CA GLN A 170 -11.88 3.42 24.83
C GLN A 170 -12.62 2.28 24.11
N THR A 171 -11.93 1.50 23.31
CA THR A 171 -12.54 0.40 22.55
C THR A 171 -11.66 -0.85 22.58
N SER A 172 -12.30 -2.01 22.52
CA SER A 172 -11.62 -3.29 22.33
C SER A 172 -11.19 -3.51 20.87
N ASP A 173 -11.77 -2.78 19.90
CA ASP A 173 -11.44 -2.93 18.49
C ASP A 173 -10.35 -1.93 18.03
N LEU A 174 -9.16 -2.08 18.60
CA LEU A 174 -8.00 -1.28 18.20
C LEU A 174 -7.60 -1.53 16.73
N ASN A 175 -7.85 -2.74 16.19
CA ASN A 175 -7.56 -3.07 14.81
C ASN A 175 -8.31 -2.15 13.84
N TYR A 176 -9.61 -1.97 14.04
CA TYR A 176 -10.36 -1.03 13.21
C TYR A 176 -9.85 0.40 13.37
N TRP A 177 -9.86 0.91 14.60
CA TRP A 177 -9.62 2.33 14.86
C TRP A 177 -8.19 2.79 14.60
N LEU A 178 -7.20 1.90 14.73
CA LEU A 178 -5.79 2.25 14.50
C LEU A 178 -5.26 1.79 13.14
N TYR A 179 -5.85 0.74 12.55
CA TYR A 179 -5.28 0.13 11.35
C TYR A 179 -6.16 0.29 10.10
N ILE A 180 -7.49 0.19 10.23
CA ILE A 180 -8.42 0.24 9.07
C ILE A 180 -8.97 1.65 8.85
N PHE A 181 -9.28 2.40 9.90
CA PHE A 181 -10.04 3.65 9.85
C PHE A 181 -9.40 4.71 8.93
N PRO A 182 -10.09 5.16 7.85
CA PRO A 182 -9.49 5.97 6.81
C PRO A 182 -8.87 7.31 7.28
N PRO A 183 -9.46 8.06 8.24
CA PRO A 183 -8.86 9.28 8.75
C PRO A 183 -7.51 9.08 9.44
N VAL A 184 -7.31 7.96 10.15
CA VAL A 184 -6.02 7.65 10.78
C VAL A 184 -4.98 7.28 9.72
N ARG A 185 -5.37 6.52 8.71
CA ARG A 185 -4.48 6.20 7.59
C ARG A 185 -4.12 7.41 6.74
N MET A 186 -4.92 8.48 6.79
CA MET A 186 -4.57 9.76 6.15
C MET A 186 -3.25 10.32 6.65
N LEU A 187 -2.86 10.05 7.91
CA LEU A 187 -1.60 10.50 8.46
C LEU A 187 -0.40 9.92 7.68
N ASP A 188 -0.45 8.63 7.33
CA ASP A 188 0.59 7.98 6.53
C ASP A 188 0.73 8.63 5.15
N PHE A 189 -0.41 8.96 4.53
CA PHE A 189 -0.46 9.65 3.25
C PHE A 189 0.15 11.07 3.33
N VAL A 190 -0.19 11.81 4.37
CA VAL A 190 0.35 13.17 4.61
C VAL A 190 1.86 13.12 4.84
N TRP A 191 2.39 12.12 5.56
CA TRP A 191 3.83 11.90 5.67
C TRP A 191 4.51 11.81 4.29
N GLY A 192 3.92 11.09 3.35
CA GLY A 192 4.42 11.00 1.98
C GLY A 192 4.46 12.36 1.27
N MET A 193 3.42 13.19 1.47
CA MET A 193 3.38 14.55 0.90
C MET A 193 4.44 15.45 1.52
N VAL A 194 4.63 15.38 2.84
CA VAL A 194 5.67 16.10 3.58
C VAL A 194 7.06 15.71 3.08
N LEU A 195 7.33 14.41 2.90
CA LEU A 195 8.61 13.93 2.39
C LEU A 195 8.92 14.44 0.98
N TRP A 196 7.91 14.51 0.09
CA TRP A 196 8.10 15.13 -1.23
C TRP A 196 8.44 16.61 -1.11
N ARG A 197 7.75 17.35 -0.23
CA ARG A 197 8.03 18.78 -0.04
C ARG A 197 9.40 19.02 0.56
N LEU A 198 9.82 18.23 1.55
CA LEU A 198 11.18 18.28 2.11
C LEU A 198 12.24 17.96 1.04
N TYR A 199 11.97 16.99 0.16
CA TYR A 199 12.87 16.68 -0.95
C TYR A 199 13.06 17.87 -1.91
N GLN A 200 12.00 18.67 -2.14
CA GLN A 200 12.09 19.88 -2.95
C GLN A 200 12.87 20.99 -2.26
N LEU A 201 12.76 21.12 -0.93
CA LEU A 201 13.46 22.12 -0.14
C LEU A 201 14.94 21.81 0.08
N HIS A 202 15.28 20.53 0.10
CA HIS A 202 16.64 20.04 0.31
C HIS A 202 17.09 19.20 -0.88
N PRO A 203 17.55 19.86 -1.98
CA PRO A 203 18.13 19.13 -3.10
C PRO A 203 19.34 18.33 -2.61
N GLN A 204 19.52 17.17 -3.17
CA GLN A 204 20.36 16.09 -2.68
C GLN A 204 21.80 16.50 -2.37
N ALA A 205 22.27 16.16 -1.18
CA ALA A 205 23.69 16.15 -0.84
C ALA A 205 24.43 15.05 -1.62
N GLY A 206 25.73 15.24 -1.83
CA GLY A 206 26.60 14.29 -2.56
C GLY A 206 26.59 12.88 -1.95
N ARG A 207 27.08 11.90 -2.73
CA ARG A 207 27.10 10.49 -2.31
C ARG A 207 27.84 10.29 -0.98
N SER A 208 27.15 9.74 0.01
CA SER A 208 27.77 9.39 1.29
C SER A 208 28.62 8.13 1.14
N ARG A 209 29.83 8.16 1.70
CA ARG A 209 30.69 6.97 1.84
C ARG A 209 30.04 5.88 2.72
N TYR A 210 29.09 6.27 3.56
CA TYR A 210 28.36 5.40 4.46
C TYR A 210 27.00 4.93 3.91
N ALA A 211 26.70 5.18 2.63
CA ALA A 211 25.37 4.89 2.06
C ALA A 211 24.92 3.44 2.32
N THR A 212 25.80 2.45 2.15
CA THR A 212 25.45 1.04 2.42
C THR A 212 25.14 0.79 3.91
N VAL A 213 25.88 1.39 4.83
CA VAL A 213 25.66 1.23 6.28
C VAL A 213 24.30 1.85 6.65
N ILE A 214 24.00 3.03 6.13
CA ILE A 214 22.71 3.70 6.38
C ILE A 214 21.54 2.85 5.84
N GLU A 215 21.68 2.26 4.65
CA GLU A 215 20.69 1.35 4.07
C GLU A 215 20.51 0.09 4.95
N LEU A 216 21.59 -0.49 5.45
CA LEU A 216 21.54 -1.66 6.34
C LEU A 216 20.84 -1.33 7.66
N ILE A 217 21.12 -0.16 8.26
CA ILE A 217 20.42 0.31 9.46
C ILE A 217 18.94 0.49 9.19
N ALA A 218 18.55 1.07 8.05
CA ALA A 218 17.16 1.24 7.67
C ALA A 218 16.44 -0.11 7.51
N VAL A 219 17.07 -1.07 6.83
CA VAL A 219 16.52 -2.43 6.68
C VAL A 219 16.43 -3.15 8.02
N ALA A 220 17.47 -3.06 8.87
CA ALA A 220 17.45 -3.65 10.21
C ALA A 220 16.32 -3.08 11.06
N GLY A 221 16.04 -1.77 10.97
CA GLY A 221 14.89 -1.13 11.62
C GLY A 221 13.57 -1.72 11.14
N VAL A 222 13.38 -1.89 9.82
CA VAL A 222 12.15 -2.51 9.27
C VAL A 222 12.02 -3.95 9.75
N VAL A 223 13.09 -4.75 9.69
CA VAL A 223 13.08 -6.15 10.16
C VAL A 223 12.74 -6.21 11.65
N LEU A 224 13.36 -5.36 12.47
CA LEU A 224 13.04 -5.28 13.90
C LEU A 224 11.56 -4.95 14.12
N THR A 225 11.02 -3.98 13.39
CA THR A 225 9.60 -3.62 13.45
C THR A 225 8.72 -4.82 13.10
N ILE A 226 9.07 -5.60 12.08
CA ILE A 226 8.34 -6.82 11.69
C ILE A 226 8.37 -7.86 12.82
N ILE A 227 9.52 -8.07 13.44
CA ILE A 227 9.69 -9.06 14.51
C ILE A 227 8.97 -8.63 15.79
N THR A 228 8.96 -7.34 16.10
CA THR A 228 8.34 -6.82 17.33
C THR A 228 6.84 -6.55 17.20
N TYR A 229 6.29 -6.58 15.99
CA TYR A 229 4.86 -6.33 15.75
C TYR A 229 3.90 -7.28 16.49
N PRO A 230 4.18 -8.58 16.70
CA PRO A 230 3.30 -9.43 17.48
C PRO A 230 3.05 -8.96 18.93
N LEU A 231 3.81 -7.99 19.41
CA LEU A 231 3.65 -7.38 20.73
C LEU A 231 2.56 -6.29 20.78
N HIS A 232 1.72 -6.17 19.75
CA HIS A 232 1.01 -4.95 19.44
C HIS A 232 -0.48 -4.95 19.60
N GLU A 233 -0.90 -4.83 20.73
CA GLU A 233 -2.22 -4.27 20.97
C GLU A 233 -2.13 -2.81 21.49
N CYS A 234 -1.06 -2.10 21.15
CA CYS A 234 -0.74 -0.82 21.75
C CYS A 234 -0.52 0.31 20.73
N TRP A 235 -1.01 1.51 21.05
CA TRP A 235 -0.96 2.73 20.24
C TRP A 235 0.46 3.21 19.84
N HIS A 236 1.45 2.97 20.68
CA HIS A 236 2.84 3.38 20.41
C HIS A 236 3.45 2.69 19.18
N VAL A 237 2.85 1.63 18.71
CA VAL A 237 3.30 0.90 17.52
C VAL A 237 3.26 1.75 16.26
N ALA A 238 2.19 2.50 16.04
CA ALA A 238 2.15 3.37 14.87
C ALA A 238 3.22 4.47 14.94
N LEU A 239 3.57 4.96 16.14
CA LEU A 239 4.70 5.87 16.33
C LEU A 239 6.03 5.21 15.97
N ILE A 240 6.25 3.97 16.42
CA ILE A 240 7.45 3.19 16.07
C ILE A 240 7.51 2.97 14.56
N HIS A 241 6.38 2.61 13.94
CA HIS A 241 6.30 2.47 12.49
C HIS A 241 6.71 3.76 11.77
N TRP A 242 6.22 4.92 12.16
CA TRP A 242 6.62 6.19 11.54
C TRP A 242 8.10 6.51 11.77
N LEU A 243 8.61 6.27 12.98
CA LEU A 243 10.02 6.47 13.31
C LEU A 243 10.97 5.60 12.46
N VAL A 244 10.49 4.45 12.00
CA VAL A 244 11.27 3.53 11.16
C VAL A 244 10.99 3.74 9.67
N MET A 245 9.70 3.80 9.28
CA MET A 245 9.32 3.83 7.87
C MET A 245 9.61 5.15 7.18
N VAL A 246 9.44 6.28 7.88
CA VAL A 246 9.68 7.61 7.29
C VAL A 246 11.17 7.81 6.96
N PRO A 247 12.14 7.55 7.88
CA PRO A 247 13.55 7.58 7.55
C PRO A 247 13.96 6.54 6.49
N THR A 248 13.42 5.31 6.56
CA THR A 248 13.69 4.27 5.55
C THR A 248 13.26 4.73 4.16
N PHE A 249 12.07 5.30 4.06
CA PHE A 249 11.59 5.86 2.80
C PHE A 249 12.51 6.98 2.29
N TRP A 250 12.95 7.87 3.18
CA TRP A 250 13.88 8.95 2.85
C TRP A 250 15.22 8.41 2.32
N VAL A 251 15.81 7.42 2.98
CA VAL A 251 17.07 6.78 2.57
C VAL A 251 16.95 6.21 1.15
N PHE A 252 15.94 5.39 0.89
CA PHE A 252 15.78 4.75 -0.41
C PHE A 252 15.26 5.68 -1.51
N MET A 253 14.58 6.76 -1.17
CA MET A 253 14.25 7.82 -2.11
C MET A 253 15.53 8.47 -2.66
N GLN A 254 16.50 8.73 -1.80
CA GLN A 254 17.80 9.26 -2.22
C GLN A 254 18.69 8.20 -2.88
N GLY A 255 18.54 6.95 -2.53
CA GLY A 255 19.27 5.81 -3.08
C GLY A 255 19.21 5.66 -4.60
N ASN A 256 18.22 6.28 -5.25
CA ASN A 256 18.12 6.27 -6.71
C ASN A 256 19.34 6.90 -7.41
N GLN A 257 19.91 7.94 -6.84
CA GLN A 257 21.08 8.64 -7.41
C GLN A 257 22.38 8.27 -6.68
N GLN A 258 22.32 8.03 -5.37
CA GLN A 258 23.49 8.01 -4.50
C GLN A 258 23.53 6.80 -3.56
N GLY A 259 22.72 5.76 -3.82
CA GLY A 259 22.53 4.62 -2.96
C GLY A 259 23.76 3.72 -2.80
N GLY A 260 23.76 2.97 -1.72
CA GLY A 260 24.69 1.91 -1.40
C GLY A 260 24.39 0.60 -2.15
N LEU A 261 24.77 -0.52 -1.56
CA LEU A 261 24.64 -1.85 -2.17
C LEU A 261 23.17 -2.25 -2.38
N ILE A 262 22.30 -1.99 -1.39
CA ILE A 262 20.89 -2.37 -1.44
C ILE A 262 20.18 -1.55 -2.53
N SER A 263 20.42 -0.25 -2.60
CA SER A 263 19.85 0.59 -3.67
C SER A 263 20.30 0.14 -5.06
N ARG A 264 21.55 -0.37 -5.22
CA ARG A 264 22.00 -0.93 -6.50
C ARG A 264 21.22 -2.18 -6.88
N LEU A 265 20.97 -3.08 -5.91
CA LEU A 265 20.14 -4.26 -6.12
C LEU A 265 18.70 -3.86 -6.50
N LEU A 266 18.11 -2.92 -5.77
CA LEU A 266 16.76 -2.43 -6.03
C LEU A 266 16.61 -1.76 -7.42
N LYS A 267 17.67 -1.20 -7.98
CA LYS A 267 17.65 -0.59 -9.32
C LYS A 267 17.83 -1.60 -10.47
N THR A 268 17.99 -2.88 -10.18
CA THR A 268 18.06 -3.89 -11.24
C THR A 268 16.73 -3.96 -12.02
N ARG A 269 16.83 -4.24 -13.32
CA ARG A 269 15.65 -4.34 -14.20
C ARG A 269 14.60 -5.31 -13.67
N MET A 270 15.04 -6.43 -13.10
CA MET A 270 14.16 -7.45 -12.50
C MET A 270 13.37 -6.88 -11.32
N MET A 271 14.03 -6.20 -10.38
CA MET A 271 13.37 -5.63 -9.20
C MET A 271 12.38 -4.52 -9.58
N VAL A 272 12.75 -3.65 -10.50
CA VAL A 272 11.87 -2.58 -11.02
C VAL A 272 10.66 -3.17 -11.73
N TRP A 273 10.84 -4.25 -12.51
CA TRP A 273 9.77 -4.96 -13.18
C TRP A 273 8.82 -5.62 -12.18
N LEU A 274 9.34 -6.35 -11.19
CA LEU A 274 8.53 -6.94 -10.10
C LEU A 274 7.74 -5.86 -9.35
N GLY A 275 8.35 -4.72 -9.06
CA GLY A 275 7.67 -3.58 -8.46
C GLY A 275 6.51 -3.04 -9.32
N GLY A 276 6.49 -3.32 -10.61
CA GLY A 276 5.38 -3.03 -11.52
C GLY A 276 4.15 -3.91 -11.29
N LEU A 277 4.32 -5.13 -10.77
CA LEU A 277 3.25 -6.12 -10.52
C LEU A 277 2.61 -5.99 -9.13
N THR A 278 3.00 -4.99 -8.36
CA THR A 278 2.61 -4.87 -6.94
C THR A 278 1.10 -4.79 -6.72
N LEU A 279 0.37 -4.12 -7.61
CA LEU A 279 -1.08 -3.99 -7.47
C LEU A 279 -1.77 -5.34 -7.62
N GLU A 280 -1.38 -6.10 -8.64
CA GLU A 280 -1.87 -7.43 -8.91
C GLU A 280 -1.53 -8.38 -7.75
N THR A 281 -0.26 -8.34 -7.31
CA THR A 281 0.20 -9.13 -6.17
C THR A 281 -0.61 -8.81 -4.91
N TYR A 282 -0.85 -7.53 -4.64
CA TYR A 282 -1.62 -7.09 -3.48
C TYR A 282 -3.07 -7.57 -3.52
N LEU A 283 -3.74 -7.50 -4.68
CA LEU A 283 -5.17 -7.84 -4.78
C LEU A 283 -5.45 -9.33 -4.98
N LEU A 284 -4.52 -10.09 -5.56
CA LEU A 284 -4.77 -11.49 -5.96
C LEU A 284 -4.21 -12.52 -4.97
N HIS A 285 -3.23 -12.17 -4.11
CA HIS A 285 -2.53 -13.19 -3.32
C HIS A 285 -3.44 -14.00 -2.40
N GLN A 286 -4.38 -13.37 -1.68
CA GLN A 286 -5.29 -14.11 -0.78
C GLN A 286 -6.19 -15.08 -1.55
N LEU A 287 -6.72 -14.67 -2.71
CA LEU A 287 -7.54 -15.53 -3.55
C LEU A 287 -6.74 -16.73 -4.06
N ILE A 288 -5.51 -16.50 -4.52
CA ILE A 288 -4.63 -17.55 -5.02
C ILE A 288 -4.22 -18.51 -3.88
N PHE A 289 -3.88 -17.96 -2.71
CA PHE A 289 -3.58 -18.78 -1.52
C PHE A 289 -4.77 -19.67 -1.16
N ALA A 290 -5.97 -19.11 -1.09
CA ALA A 290 -7.18 -19.87 -0.78
C ALA A 290 -7.42 -21.01 -1.79
N ILE A 291 -7.25 -20.74 -3.08
CA ILE A 291 -7.42 -21.76 -4.13
C ILE A 291 -6.36 -22.88 -3.98
N LEU A 292 -5.09 -22.52 -3.80
CA LEU A 292 -4.02 -23.52 -3.69
C LEU A 292 -4.14 -24.35 -2.42
N MET A 293 -4.41 -23.73 -1.27
CA MET A 293 -4.51 -24.41 0.01
C MET A 293 -5.73 -25.33 0.09
N ASN A 294 -6.89 -24.87 -0.42
CA ASN A 294 -8.11 -25.71 -0.43
C ASN A 294 -8.02 -26.90 -1.39
N ASN A 295 -7.05 -26.91 -2.29
CA ASN A 295 -6.82 -28.01 -3.22
C ASN A 295 -5.45 -28.69 -3.02
N ALA A 296 -4.74 -28.40 -1.95
CA ALA A 296 -3.38 -28.91 -1.71
C ALA A 296 -3.33 -30.43 -1.74
N ASP A 297 -4.29 -31.12 -1.09
CA ASP A 297 -4.40 -32.59 -1.08
C ASP A 297 -4.62 -33.14 -2.48
N LYS A 298 -5.52 -32.55 -3.27
CA LYS A 298 -5.81 -33.00 -4.65
C LYS A 298 -4.62 -32.79 -5.58
N LEU A 299 -3.76 -31.79 -5.26
CA LEU A 299 -2.56 -31.48 -6.02
C LEU A 299 -1.33 -32.28 -5.55
N GLY A 300 -1.48 -33.14 -4.53
CA GLY A 300 -0.36 -33.87 -3.94
C GLY A 300 0.65 -33.00 -3.20
N LEU A 301 0.23 -31.81 -2.75
CA LEU A 301 1.09 -30.80 -2.08
C LEU A 301 1.11 -30.99 -0.56
N GLN A 302 1.18 -32.22 -0.07
CA GLN A 302 1.37 -32.53 1.36
C GLN A 302 2.84 -32.36 1.74
N ILE A 303 3.29 -31.11 1.78
CA ILE A 303 4.67 -30.71 2.00
C ILE A 303 4.78 -29.80 3.23
N THR A 304 6.01 -29.55 3.68
CA THR A 304 6.26 -28.67 4.82
C THR A 304 5.98 -27.19 4.49
N TYR A 305 5.90 -26.34 5.51
CA TYR A 305 5.57 -24.92 5.41
C TYR A 305 6.41 -24.15 4.37
N TRP A 306 7.74 -24.27 4.44
CA TRP A 306 8.64 -23.48 3.59
C TRP A 306 8.52 -23.78 2.08
N PRO A 307 8.55 -25.05 1.64
CA PRO A 307 8.29 -25.37 0.23
C PRO A 307 6.91 -24.91 -0.24
N MET A 308 5.85 -25.07 0.60
CA MET A 308 4.51 -24.62 0.25
C MET A 308 4.46 -23.09 0.07
N MET A 309 5.07 -22.34 0.99
CA MET A 309 5.20 -20.88 0.88
C MET A 309 5.89 -20.50 -0.43
N PHE A 310 7.01 -21.12 -0.75
CA PHE A 310 7.75 -20.83 -1.98
C PHE A 310 6.92 -21.10 -3.25
N ILE A 311 6.19 -22.23 -3.28
CA ILE A 311 5.27 -22.56 -4.39
C ILE A 311 4.17 -21.51 -4.49
N CYS A 312 3.49 -21.21 -3.38
CA CYS A 312 2.40 -20.21 -3.37
C CYS A 312 2.88 -18.84 -3.85
N PHE A 313 4.02 -18.37 -3.39
CA PHE A 313 4.57 -17.07 -3.80
C PHE A 313 4.96 -17.06 -5.28
N SER A 314 5.55 -18.16 -5.77
CA SER A 314 5.89 -18.30 -7.20
C SER A 314 4.66 -18.31 -8.09
N VAL A 315 3.62 -19.04 -7.69
CA VAL A 315 2.33 -19.09 -8.42
C VAL A 315 1.66 -17.72 -8.39
N VAL A 316 1.65 -17.03 -7.25
CA VAL A 316 1.11 -15.64 -7.18
C VAL A 316 1.80 -14.73 -8.19
N ILE A 317 3.13 -14.69 -8.23
CA ILE A 317 3.86 -13.81 -9.16
C ILE A 317 3.56 -14.19 -10.62
N MET A 318 3.50 -15.50 -10.92
CA MET A 318 3.17 -15.98 -12.27
C MET A 318 1.76 -15.57 -12.69
N VAL A 319 0.76 -15.82 -11.85
CA VAL A 319 -0.65 -15.46 -12.13
C VAL A 319 -0.80 -13.94 -12.23
N CYS A 320 -0.15 -13.17 -11.34
CA CYS A 320 -0.15 -11.71 -11.40
C CYS A 320 0.42 -11.18 -12.72
N TYR A 321 1.49 -11.79 -13.22
CA TYR A 321 2.04 -11.43 -14.54
C TYR A 321 1.05 -11.73 -15.68
N LEU A 322 0.42 -12.90 -15.67
CA LEU A 322 -0.58 -13.27 -16.68
C LEU A 322 -1.79 -12.32 -16.65
N VAL A 323 -2.31 -12.00 -15.45
CA VAL A 323 -3.40 -11.03 -15.28
C VAL A 323 -2.97 -9.62 -15.69
N HIS A 324 -1.72 -9.23 -15.40
CA HIS A 324 -1.19 -7.94 -15.84
C HIS A 324 -1.20 -7.80 -17.36
N VAL A 325 -0.67 -8.81 -18.08
CA VAL A 325 -0.57 -8.78 -19.54
C VAL A 325 -1.92 -8.99 -20.22
N GLY A 326 -2.71 -9.95 -19.72
CA GLY A 326 -3.97 -10.34 -20.35
C GLY A 326 -5.17 -9.46 -20.02
N PHE A 327 -5.16 -8.80 -18.87
CA PHE A 327 -6.30 -8.00 -18.41
C PHE A 327 -5.92 -6.56 -18.07
N VAL A 328 -5.04 -6.34 -17.08
CA VAL A 328 -4.79 -5.01 -16.51
C VAL A 328 -4.25 -4.04 -17.57
N LYS A 329 -3.21 -4.44 -18.30
CA LYS A 329 -2.57 -3.58 -19.31
C LYS A 329 -3.51 -3.23 -20.47
N PRO A 330 -4.23 -4.16 -21.12
CA PRO A 330 -5.15 -3.84 -22.21
C PRO A 330 -6.35 -3.02 -21.74
N VAL A 331 -6.97 -3.36 -20.60
CA VAL A 331 -8.11 -2.63 -20.06
C VAL A 331 -7.71 -1.19 -19.71
N ASN A 332 -6.60 -1.00 -19.00
CA ASN A 332 -6.10 0.34 -18.67
C ASN A 332 -5.79 1.16 -19.90
N LYS A 333 -5.18 0.56 -20.94
CA LYS A 333 -4.91 1.26 -22.21
C LYS A 333 -6.20 1.75 -22.86
N LYS A 334 -7.23 0.88 -22.93
CA LYS A 334 -8.54 1.21 -23.51
C LYS A 334 -9.25 2.32 -22.71
N LEU A 335 -9.32 2.20 -21.38
CA LEU A 335 -9.98 3.19 -20.53
C LEU A 335 -9.27 4.56 -20.59
N LEU A 336 -7.94 4.57 -20.59
CA LEU A 336 -7.17 5.80 -20.66
C LEU A 336 -7.30 6.50 -22.02
N SER A 337 -7.45 5.77 -23.15
CA SER A 337 -7.71 6.38 -24.45
C SER A 337 -9.05 7.11 -24.47
N LEU A 338 -10.12 6.51 -23.92
CA LEU A 338 -11.44 7.15 -23.82
C LEU A 338 -11.42 8.47 -23.05
N ILE A 339 -10.61 8.55 -21.98
CA ILE A 339 -10.45 9.78 -21.18
C ILE A 339 -9.70 10.87 -21.98
N THR A 340 -8.83 10.48 -22.91
CA THR A 340 -8.02 11.42 -23.68
C THR A 340 -8.81 11.94 -24.89
N ASP A 341 -9.60 11.09 -25.53
CA ASP A 341 -10.38 11.45 -26.74
C ASP A 341 -11.57 12.36 -26.43
N ASN A 342 -12.20 12.23 -25.26
CA ASN A 342 -13.26 13.14 -24.80
C ASN A 342 -12.78 14.57 -24.47
N ASN A 343 -11.51 14.88 -24.68
CA ASN A 343 -10.91 16.20 -24.39
C ASN A 343 -10.33 16.88 -25.65
N LYS A 344 -10.58 16.32 -26.83
CA LYS A 344 -10.38 17.00 -28.13
C LYS A 344 -11.69 17.60 -28.58
#